data_1cab10b1a2f395510ae0e8b40d092122
#
_entry.id   1cab10b1a2f395510ae0e8b40d092122
#
_cell.length_a   1.000
_cell.length_b   1.000
_cell.length_c   1.000
_cell.angle_alpha   90.00
_cell.angle_beta   90.00
_cell.angle_gamma   90.00
#
_symmetry.space_group_name_H-M   'P 1'
#
loop_
_entity.id
_entity.type
_entity.pdbx_description
1 polymer ?
#
loop_
_entity_poly.entity_id
_entity_poly.type
_entity_poly.pdbx_seq_one_letter_code
_entity_poly.pdbx_strand_id
1 'polypeptide(L)'
;GQIMAIKAKLPMGIEDFKRIRSEEFYYIDKTGLIRELLENESYINLFTRPRRFGKSLNMSMLKYFFEIGSDSPLFNGLEISKETELCAKYMGKFPVISITLKGASGRTFEEAMGMLRNIIGNEAMRFQFLLQSKQLTEIEHKRYEALINIDKKGSYTMSDELLKDSLLILSQLLQKHYNQNVVILIDEYDVPLDKAYQSGYYDAMVELIRVLFGNAFKTNGSLHLAVL
;
A
#
# COMPACT_ATOMS: atom_id res chain seq x y z
N GLY A 1 -20.77 -0.96 38.36
CA GLY A 1 -21.24 -1.14 36.97
C GLY A 1 -20.63 -0.17 35.97
N GLN A 2 -20.21 1.00 36.42
CA GLN A 2 -19.67 2.03 35.51
C GLN A 2 -18.24 1.71 35.04
N ILE A 3 -17.47 1.02 35.83
CA ILE A 3 -16.07 0.65 35.49
C ILE A 3 -16.04 -0.43 34.38
N MET A 4 -17.12 -1.16 34.23
CA MET A 4 -17.18 -2.22 33.21
C MET A 4 -17.33 -1.70 31.78
N ALA A 5 -17.69 -0.42 31.59
CA ALA A 5 -17.80 0.18 30.27
C ALA A 5 -16.43 0.49 29.63
N ILE A 6 -15.32 0.42 30.38
CA ILE A 6 -13.98 0.75 29.89
C ILE A 6 -13.13 -0.51 29.82
N LYS A 7 -13.63 -1.55 29.14
CA LYS A 7 -12.84 -2.78 28.94
C LYS A 7 -11.94 -2.71 27.72
N ALA A 8 -12.25 -1.82 26.75
CA ALA A 8 -11.45 -1.71 25.55
C ALA A 8 -10.16 -0.94 25.82
N LYS A 9 -9.04 -1.52 25.38
CA LYS A 9 -7.73 -0.89 25.46
C LYS A 9 -7.65 0.32 24.54
N LEU A 10 -6.91 1.35 24.94
CA LEU A 10 -6.64 2.50 24.08
C LEU A 10 -5.57 2.13 23.06
N PRO A 11 -5.78 2.41 21.75
CA PRO A 11 -4.85 2.03 20.69
C PRO A 11 -3.70 3.01 20.53
N MET A 12 -2.98 3.30 21.60
CA MET A 12 -1.87 4.25 21.58
C MET A 12 -0.74 3.75 20.66
N GLY A 13 -0.50 4.49 19.56
CA GLY A 13 0.58 4.18 18.62
C GLY A 13 0.36 2.97 17.73
N ILE A 14 -0.83 2.36 17.74
CA ILE A 14 -1.13 1.21 16.91
C ILE A 14 -1.68 1.68 15.55
N GLU A 15 -1.02 1.30 14.48
CA GLU A 15 -1.38 1.66 13.11
C GLU A 15 -1.93 0.49 12.28
N ASP A 16 -1.95 -0.73 12.85
CA ASP A 16 -2.48 -1.92 12.19
C ASP A 16 -3.95 -2.16 12.58
N PHE A 17 -4.83 -2.02 11.61
CA PHE A 17 -6.27 -2.19 11.77
C PHE A 17 -6.64 -3.60 12.26
N LYS A 18 -5.99 -4.63 11.71
CA LYS A 18 -6.26 -6.01 12.13
C LYS A 18 -5.98 -6.20 13.62
N ARG A 19 -4.87 -5.64 14.10
CA ARG A 19 -4.50 -5.74 15.51
C ARG A 19 -5.53 -5.05 16.40
N ILE A 20 -5.97 -3.85 16.01
CA ILE A 20 -6.97 -3.10 16.77
C ILE A 20 -8.27 -3.90 16.89
N ARG A 21 -8.73 -4.50 15.80
CA ARG A 21 -9.99 -5.23 15.80
C ARG A 21 -9.89 -6.59 16.48
N SER A 22 -8.82 -7.35 16.23
CA SER A 22 -8.66 -8.70 16.78
C SER A 22 -8.29 -8.72 18.26
N GLU A 23 -7.59 -7.69 18.76
CA GLU A 23 -7.22 -7.56 20.18
C GLU A 23 -8.19 -6.68 20.96
N GLU A 24 -9.31 -6.31 20.36
CA GLU A 24 -10.40 -5.56 21.01
C GLU A 24 -9.98 -4.22 21.60
N PHE A 25 -9.10 -3.49 20.91
CA PHE A 25 -8.81 -2.11 21.25
C PHE A 25 -10.02 -1.22 20.95
N TYR A 26 -10.11 -0.10 21.67
CA TYR A 26 -11.12 0.91 21.37
C TYR A 26 -10.88 1.46 19.97
N TYR A 27 -11.92 1.44 19.14
CA TYR A 27 -11.84 1.91 17.76
C TYR A 27 -12.97 2.90 17.46
N ILE A 28 -12.59 4.10 17.02
CA ILE A 28 -13.55 5.06 16.48
C ILE A 28 -13.78 4.69 15.02
N ASP A 29 -15.01 4.30 14.68
CA ASP A 29 -15.36 3.80 13.35
C ASP A 29 -15.17 4.86 12.27
N LYS A 30 -14.18 4.64 11.40
CA LYS A 30 -13.87 5.46 10.23
C LYS A 30 -14.16 4.72 8.92
N THR A 31 -14.83 3.57 8.97
CA THR A 31 -15.08 2.76 7.79
C THR A 31 -16.02 3.42 6.76
N GLY A 32 -16.72 4.47 7.15
CA GLY A 32 -17.46 5.31 6.20
C GLY A 32 -16.59 5.91 5.10
N LEU A 33 -15.27 6.04 5.34
CA LEU A 33 -14.31 6.49 4.31
C LEU A 33 -14.28 5.55 3.11
N ILE A 34 -14.54 4.27 3.31
CA ILE A 34 -14.56 3.28 2.22
C ILE A 34 -15.68 3.60 1.24
N ARG A 35 -16.87 3.90 1.75
CA ARG A 35 -18.00 4.29 0.91
C ARG A 35 -17.71 5.57 0.15
N GLU A 36 -17.20 6.58 0.84
CA GLU A 36 -16.82 7.86 0.21
C GLU A 36 -15.80 7.64 -0.92
N LEU A 37 -14.80 6.80 -0.67
CA LEU A 37 -13.76 6.47 -1.65
C LEU A 37 -14.36 5.80 -2.89
N LEU A 38 -15.24 4.83 -2.70
CA LEU A 38 -15.84 4.08 -3.80
C LEU A 38 -16.84 4.93 -4.60
N GLU A 39 -17.58 5.84 -3.95
CA GLU A 39 -18.51 6.73 -4.60
C GLU A 39 -17.82 7.84 -5.41
N ASN A 40 -16.59 8.18 -5.07
CA ASN A 40 -15.83 9.24 -5.73
C ASN A 40 -15.44 8.93 -7.18
N GLU A 41 -15.41 7.66 -7.56
CA GLU A 41 -15.08 7.19 -8.92
C GLU A 41 -13.74 7.72 -9.49
N SER A 42 -12.83 8.16 -8.64
CA SER A 42 -11.53 8.68 -9.04
C SER A 42 -10.46 7.59 -8.97
N TYR A 43 -9.59 7.54 -9.98
CA TYR A 43 -8.47 6.59 -9.97
C TYR A 43 -7.42 6.95 -8.93
N ILE A 44 -7.25 8.24 -8.63
CA ILE A 44 -6.25 8.71 -7.66
C ILE A 44 -6.97 9.53 -6.61
N ASN A 45 -6.78 9.15 -5.34
CA ASN A 45 -7.45 9.76 -4.20
C ASN A 45 -6.40 10.20 -3.18
N LEU A 46 -6.56 11.41 -2.66
CA LEU A 46 -5.66 11.95 -1.64
C LEU A 46 -6.37 11.98 -0.29
N PHE A 47 -5.70 11.48 0.75
CA PHE A 47 -6.11 11.74 2.12
C PHE A 47 -5.55 13.10 2.54
N THR A 48 -6.44 14.08 2.68
CA THR A 48 -6.06 15.46 3.01
C THR A 48 -6.01 15.73 4.52
N ARG A 49 -6.26 14.72 5.35
CA ARG A 49 -6.31 14.88 6.81
C ARG A 49 -4.90 14.93 7.38
N PRO A 50 -4.67 15.76 8.45
CA PRO A 50 -3.39 15.81 9.13
C PRO A 50 -2.96 14.45 9.67
N ARG A 51 -1.64 14.20 9.73
CA ARG A 51 -1.03 12.92 10.15
C ARG A 51 -1.52 12.41 11.50
N ARG A 52 -1.91 13.32 12.41
CA ARG A 52 -2.30 13.00 13.79
C ARG A 52 -3.68 12.35 13.91
N PHE A 53 -4.44 12.25 12.83
CA PHE A 53 -5.83 11.75 12.84
C PHE A 53 -5.95 10.33 12.29
N GLY A 54 -4.96 9.48 12.52
CA GLY A 54 -5.05 8.07 12.19
C GLY A 54 -4.93 7.75 10.71
N LYS A 55 -4.17 8.55 9.94
CA LYS A 55 -3.97 8.32 8.50
C LYS A 55 -3.42 6.92 8.22
N SER A 56 -2.37 6.51 8.92
CA SER A 56 -1.75 5.18 8.72
C SER A 56 -2.69 4.06 9.11
N LEU A 57 -3.48 4.24 10.17
CA LEU A 57 -4.51 3.28 10.55
C LEU A 57 -5.58 3.15 9.47
N ASN A 58 -6.01 4.27 8.90
CA ASN A 58 -7.00 4.26 7.82
C ASN A 58 -6.44 3.61 6.55
N MET A 59 -5.17 3.80 6.22
CA MET A 59 -4.52 3.11 5.10
C MET A 59 -4.49 1.60 5.35
N SER A 60 -4.17 1.17 6.56
CA SER A 60 -4.22 -0.23 6.98
C SER A 60 -5.63 -0.80 6.85
N MET A 61 -6.65 -0.05 7.29
CA MET A 61 -8.05 -0.43 7.15
C MET A 61 -8.43 -0.67 5.68
N LEU A 62 -8.03 0.21 4.77
CA LEU A 62 -8.30 0.07 3.33
C LEU A 62 -7.64 -1.20 2.77
N LYS A 63 -6.41 -1.48 3.18
CA LYS A 63 -5.72 -2.70 2.78
C LYS A 63 -6.53 -3.95 3.17
N TYR A 64 -6.94 -4.03 4.43
CA TYR A 64 -7.71 -5.19 4.91
C TYR A 64 -9.11 -5.28 4.31
N PHE A 65 -9.66 -4.15 3.87
CA PHE A 65 -10.94 -4.18 3.17
C PHE A 65 -10.82 -4.73 1.75
N PHE A 66 -9.88 -4.22 0.97
CA PHE A 66 -9.76 -4.56 -0.46
C PHE A 66 -9.04 -5.87 -0.74
N GLU A 67 -8.07 -6.25 0.07
CA GLU A 67 -7.13 -7.31 -0.27
C GLU A 67 -7.74 -8.70 -0.31
N ILE A 68 -7.51 -9.41 -1.41
CA ILE A 68 -7.85 -10.81 -1.57
C ILE A 68 -7.20 -11.62 -0.44
N GLY A 69 -7.99 -12.46 0.24
CA GLY A 69 -7.49 -13.28 1.33
C GLY A 69 -7.47 -12.59 2.69
N SER A 70 -7.90 -11.32 2.76
CA SER A 70 -8.00 -10.67 4.06
C SER A 70 -9.25 -11.11 4.84
N ASP A 71 -9.23 -10.81 6.14
CA ASP A 71 -10.20 -11.29 7.11
C ASP A 71 -11.43 -10.37 7.15
N SER A 72 -12.50 -10.73 6.44
CA SER A 72 -13.73 -9.93 6.38
C SER A 72 -14.43 -9.76 7.74
N PRO A 73 -14.35 -10.71 8.72
CA PRO A 73 -14.90 -10.50 10.06
C PRO A 73 -14.34 -9.30 10.81
N LEU A 74 -13.18 -8.77 10.43
CA LEU A 74 -12.64 -7.54 11.02
C LEU A 74 -13.60 -6.35 10.92
N PHE A 75 -14.50 -6.36 9.94
CA PHE A 75 -15.45 -5.28 9.69
C PHE A 75 -16.82 -5.51 10.33
N ASN A 76 -17.03 -6.64 10.99
CA ASN A 76 -18.33 -6.93 11.63
C ASN A 76 -18.70 -5.86 12.65
N GLY A 77 -19.94 -5.39 12.57
CA GLY A 77 -20.46 -4.36 13.45
C GLY A 77 -20.05 -2.93 13.11
N LEU A 78 -19.17 -2.74 12.14
CA LEU A 78 -18.75 -1.41 11.69
C LEU A 78 -19.69 -0.89 10.61
N GLU A 79 -19.67 0.42 10.40
CA GLU A 79 -20.59 1.13 9.49
C GLU A 79 -20.57 0.55 8.07
N ILE A 80 -19.38 0.24 7.53
CA ILE A 80 -19.26 -0.32 6.18
C ILE A 80 -19.94 -1.69 6.04
N SER A 81 -20.03 -2.47 7.11
CA SER A 81 -20.66 -3.79 7.07
C SER A 81 -22.15 -3.73 6.74
N LYS A 82 -22.78 -2.58 6.95
CA LYS A 82 -24.19 -2.34 6.61
C LYS A 82 -24.38 -2.10 5.11
N GLU A 83 -23.30 -1.74 4.40
CA GLU A 83 -23.32 -1.52 2.95
C GLU A 83 -23.11 -2.87 2.24
N THR A 84 -24.14 -3.72 2.27
CA THR A 84 -24.03 -5.11 1.80
C THR A 84 -23.67 -5.23 0.33
N GLU A 85 -24.18 -4.35 -0.52
CA GLU A 85 -23.89 -4.34 -1.95
C GLU A 85 -22.44 -3.94 -2.23
N LEU A 86 -21.95 -2.91 -1.54
CA LEU A 86 -20.55 -2.48 -1.67
C LEU A 86 -19.59 -3.57 -1.19
N CYS A 87 -19.89 -4.18 -0.05
CA CYS A 87 -19.07 -5.28 0.47
C CYS A 87 -19.05 -6.47 -0.48
N ALA A 88 -20.20 -6.85 -1.03
CA ALA A 88 -20.27 -7.96 -1.98
C ALA A 88 -19.46 -7.71 -3.25
N LYS A 89 -19.41 -6.45 -3.69
CA LYS A 89 -18.72 -6.07 -4.92
C LYS A 89 -17.23 -5.83 -4.74
N TYR A 90 -16.80 -5.27 -3.60
CA TYR A 90 -15.46 -4.73 -3.44
C TYR A 90 -14.64 -5.38 -2.33
N MET A 91 -15.26 -5.90 -1.26
CA MET A 91 -14.51 -6.40 -0.11
C MET A 91 -13.79 -7.71 -0.43
N GLY A 92 -12.46 -7.73 -0.24
CA GLY A 92 -11.64 -8.91 -0.47
C GLY A 92 -11.49 -9.30 -1.94
N LYS A 93 -11.67 -8.35 -2.87
CA LYS A 93 -11.74 -8.64 -4.31
C LYS A 93 -10.49 -8.23 -5.08
N PHE A 94 -9.54 -7.52 -4.48
CA PHE A 94 -8.45 -6.88 -5.21
C PHE A 94 -7.08 -7.33 -4.72
N PRO A 95 -6.10 -7.49 -5.64
CA PRO A 95 -4.72 -7.46 -5.21
C PRO A 95 -4.39 -6.06 -4.73
N VAL A 96 -3.65 -5.94 -3.63
CA VAL A 96 -3.31 -4.67 -3.01
C VAL A 96 -1.81 -4.54 -2.87
N ILE A 97 -1.26 -3.45 -3.41
CA ILE A 97 0.11 -3.01 -3.16
C ILE A 97 0.02 -1.91 -2.10
N SER A 98 0.64 -2.13 -0.95
CA SER A 98 0.58 -1.19 0.17
C SER A 98 1.97 -0.92 0.69
N ILE A 99 2.42 0.34 0.58
CA ILE A 99 3.74 0.75 1.03
C ILE A 99 3.66 2.03 1.85
N THR A 100 4.64 2.23 2.71
CA THR A 100 4.88 3.52 3.36
C THR A 100 6.25 4.04 2.94
N LEU A 101 6.32 5.29 2.55
CA LEU A 101 7.57 5.94 2.17
C LEU A 101 8.27 6.61 3.36
N LYS A 102 7.82 6.32 4.59
CA LYS A 102 8.38 6.89 5.82
C LYS A 102 9.89 6.69 5.92
N GLY A 103 10.41 5.54 5.49
CA GLY A 103 11.83 5.21 5.53
C GLY A 103 12.62 5.57 4.27
N ALA A 104 12.00 6.21 3.27
CA ALA A 104 12.66 6.51 1.99
C ALA A 104 13.52 7.78 2.11
N SER A 105 14.57 7.72 2.90
CA SER A 105 15.48 8.83 3.18
C SER A 105 16.90 8.34 3.40
N GLY A 106 17.85 9.27 3.27
CA GLY A 106 19.26 9.04 3.52
C GLY A 106 20.00 10.36 3.46
N ARG A 107 21.29 10.31 3.76
CA ARG A 107 22.16 11.51 3.67
C ARG A 107 22.39 11.93 2.23
N THR A 108 22.34 10.96 1.31
CA THR A 108 22.52 11.15 -0.12
C THR A 108 21.31 10.59 -0.88
N PHE A 109 21.16 11.02 -2.11
CA PHE A 109 20.14 10.48 -3.00
C PHE A 109 20.30 8.95 -3.20
N GLU A 110 21.54 8.49 -3.33
CA GLU A 110 21.84 7.06 -3.50
C GLU A 110 21.37 6.23 -2.31
N GLU A 111 21.60 6.71 -1.08
CA GLU A 111 21.11 6.05 0.12
C GLU A 111 19.58 6.00 0.15
N ALA A 112 18.94 7.10 -0.20
CA ALA A 112 17.48 7.18 -0.26
C ALA A 112 16.91 6.23 -1.30
N MET A 113 17.55 6.10 -2.47
CA MET A 113 17.14 5.12 -3.48
C MET A 113 17.27 3.70 -2.98
N GLY A 114 18.34 3.39 -2.25
CA GLY A 114 18.53 2.07 -1.61
C GLY A 114 17.41 1.74 -0.63
N MET A 115 17.00 2.72 0.17
CA MET A 115 15.88 2.55 1.09
C MET A 115 14.57 2.34 0.34
N LEU A 116 14.36 3.04 -0.77
CA LEU A 116 13.17 2.87 -1.60
C LEU A 116 13.14 1.48 -2.25
N ARG A 117 14.30 0.96 -2.71
CA ARG A 117 14.40 -0.44 -3.19
C ARG A 117 13.98 -1.43 -2.11
N ASN A 118 14.40 -1.19 -0.87
CA ASN A 118 14.02 -2.06 0.25
C ASN A 118 12.51 -2.03 0.50
N ILE A 119 11.91 -0.85 0.48
CA ILE A 119 10.45 -0.70 0.69
C ILE A 119 9.69 -1.47 -0.39
N ILE A 120 10.01 -1.24 -1.65
CA ILE A 120 9.29 -1.85 -2.77
C ILE A 120 9.62 -3.34 -2.90
N GLY A 121 10.87 -3.72 -2.71
CA GLY A 121 11.29 -5.12 -2.73
C GLY A 121 10.60 -5.94 -1.65
N ASN A 122 10.53 -5.41 -0.42
CA ASN A 122 9.83 -6.08 0.68
C ASN A 122 8.35 -6.24 0.39
N GLU A 123 7.71 -5.27 -0.21
CA GLU A 123 6.31 -5.40 -0.61
C GLU A 123 6.14 -6.45 -1.72
N ALA A 124 7.02 -6.43 -2.72
CA ALA A 124 7.00 -7.42 -3.80
C ALA A 124 7.19 -8.85 -3.28
N MET A 125 7.98 -9.04 -2.21
CA MET A 125 8.20 -10.34 -1.57
C MET A 125 6.93 -10.97 -1.01
N ARG A 126 5.91 -10.19 -0.71
CA ARG A 126 4.62 -10.74 -0.26
C ARG A 126 3.95 -11.58 -1.34
N PHE A 127 4.32 -11.41 -2.60
CA PHE A 127 3.67 -12.02 -3.75
C PHE A 127 4.51 -13.16 -4.36
N GLN A 128 5.20 -13.93 -3.54
CA GLN A 128 6.09 -15.02 -4.01
C GLN A 128 5.35 -16.10 -4.81
N PHE A 129 4.06 -16.23 -4.62
CA PHE A 129 3.24 -17.13 -5.45
C PHE A 129 3.33 -16.79 -6.95
N LEU A 130 3.72 -15.58 -7.30
CA LEU A 130 3.93 -15.19 -8.71
C LEU A 130 5.04 -16.00 -9.38
N LEU A 131 6.01 -16.53 -8.60
CA LEU A 131 7.06 -17.40 -9.15
C LEU A 131 6.51 -18.68 -9.79
N GLN A 132 5.39 -19.17 -9.29
CA GLN A 132 4.76 -20.40 -9.78
C GLN A 132 3.43 -20.16 -10.47
N SER A 133 3.08 -18.90 -10.75
CA SER A 133 1.83 -18.56 -11.39
C SER A 133 1.77 -19.13 -12.81
N LYS A 134 0.76 -19.92 -13.07
CA LYS A 134 0.50 -20.48 -14.42
C LYS A 134 -0.08 -19.43 -15.37
N GLN A 135 -0.51 -18.29 -14.85
CA GLN A 135 -1.05 -17.20 -15.65
C GLN A 135 0.05 -16.33 -16.26
N LEU A 136 1.28 -16.41 -15.74
CA LEU A 136 2.41 -15.60 -16.20
C LEU A 136 3.26 -16.38 -17.18
N THR A 137 3.81 -15.67 -18.17
CA THR A 137 4.80 -16.20 -19.10
C THR A 137 6.15 -16.33 -18.41
N GLU A 138 7.09 -17.03 -19.04
CA GLU A 138 8.45 -17.16 -18.54
C GLU A 138 9.15 -15.79 -18.41
N ILE A 139 8.93 -14.90 -19.35
CA ILE A 139 9.48 -13.53 -19.32
C ILE A 139 8.90 -12.77 -18.11
N GLU A 140 7.63 -12.93 -17.83
CA GLU A 140 6.96 -12.29 -16.71
C GLU A 140 7.46 -12.83 -15.38
N HIS A 141 7.69 -14.13 -15.25
CA HIS A 141 8.34 -14.72 -14.08
C HIS A 141 9.71 -14.07 -13.83
N LYS A 142 10.50 -13.88 -14.88
CA LYS A 142 11.81 -13.22 -14.76
C LYS A 142 11.70 -11.75 -14.34
N ARG A 143 10.68 -11.05 -14.80
CA ARG A 143 10.42 -9.68 -14.35
C ARG A 143 10.13 -9.62 -12.86
N TYR A 144 9.33 -10.55 -12.36
CA TYR A 144 9.08 -10.64 -10.94
C TYR A 144 10.35 -10.98 -10.16
N GLU A 145 11.12 -11.97 -10.62
CA GLU A 145 12.38 -12.33 -9.99
C GLU A 145 13.33 -11.13 -9.85
N ALA A 146 13.38 -10.27 -10.87
CA ALA A 146 14.21 -9.07 -10.83
C ALA A 146 13.79 -8.09 -9.73
N LEU A 147 12.50 -8.01 -9.42
CA LEU A 147 12.00 -7.14 -8.33
C LEU A 147 12.41 -7.64 -6.95
N ILE A 148 12.58 -8.95 -6.77
CA ILE A 148 12.85 -9.57 -5.47
C ILE A 148 14.27 -10.11 -5.34
N ASN A 149 15.10 -9.99 -6.38
CA ASN A 149 16.47 -10.49 -6.32
C ASN A 149 17.29 -9.71 -5.29
N ILE A 150 18.01 -10.44 -4.46
CA ILE A 150 18.90 -9.88 -3.44
C ILE A 150 20.35 -10.33 -3.68
N ASP A 151 21.29 -9.50 -3.25
CA ASP A 151 22.72 -9.83 -3.27
C ASP A 151 23.12 -10.62 -2.02
N LYS A 152 24.41 -10.90 -1.88
CA LYS A 152 24.94 -11.66 -0.74
C LYS A 152 24.74 -10.96 0.60
N LYS A 153 24.55 -9.63 0.59
CA LYS A 153 24.31 -8.83 1.79
C LYS A 153 22.83 -8.71 2.14
N GLY A 154 21.94 -9.27 1.29
CA GLY A 154 20.50 -9.17 1.47
C GLY A 154 19.88 -7.90 0.92
N SER A 155 20.61 -7.13 0.13
CA SER A 155 20.09 -5.89 -0.49
C SER A 155 19.46 -6.20 -1.83
N TYR A 156 18.34 -5.56 -2.13
CA TYR A 156 17.68 -5.70 -3.43
C TYR A 156 18.53 -5.10 -4.54
N THR A 157 18.60 -5.82 -5.67
CA THR A 157 19.53 -5.50 -6.77
C THR A 157 18.86 -4.77 -7.93
N MET A 158 17.58 -4.44 -7.83
CA MET A 158 16.90 -3.77 -8.94
C MET A 158 17.65 -2.48 -9.33
N SER A 159 17.79 -2.29 -10.65
CA SER A 159 18.41 -1.10 -11.20
C SER A 159 17.56 0.15 -10.93
N ASP A 160 18.14 1.32 -11.16
CA ASP A 160 17.41 2.59 -11.06
C ASP A 160 16.20 2.60 -12.03
N GLU A 161 16.39 2.08 -13.24
CA GLU A 161 15.33 1.99 -14.24
C GLU A 161 14.21 1.05 -13.79
N LEU A 162 14.57 -0.11 -13.25
CA LEU A 162 13.58 -1.06 -12.73
C LEU A 162 12.83 -0.48 -11.54
N LEU A 163 13.53 0.24 -10.67
CA LEU A 163 12.90 0.92 -9.53
C LEU A 163 11.80 1.87 -9.98
N LYS A 164 12.08 2.68 -10.99
CA LYS A 164 11.10 3.63 -11.56
C LYS A 164 9.86 2.95 -12.13
N ASP A 165 10.00 1.75 -12.66
CA ASP A 165 8.91 0.96 -13.26
C ASP A 165 8.31 -0.07 -12.31
N SER A 166 8.86 -0.19 -11.10
CA SER A 166 8.57 -1.32 -10.20
C SER A 166 7.10 -1.46 -9.82
N LEU A 167 6.44 -0.37 -9.46
CA LEU A 167 5.02 -0.40 -9.09
C LEU A 167 4.14 -0.73 -10.29
N LEU A 168 4.46 -0.21 -11.46
CA LEU A 168 3.75 -0.55 -12.70
C LEU A 168 3.90 -2.03 -13.03
N ILE A 169 5.12 -2.54 -13.01
CA ILE A 169 5.40 -3.95 -13.30
C ILE A 169 4.68 -4.86 -12.32
N LEU A 170 4.79 -4.59 -11.03
CA LEU A 170 4.12 -5.39 -10.01
C LEU A 170 2.60 -5.38 -10.20
N SER A 171 2.04 -4.22 -10.53
CA SER A 171 0.60 -4.10 -10.84
C SER A 171 0.20 -4.98 -12.00
N GLN A 172 0.97 -4.96 -13.08
CA GLN A 172 0.70 -5.76 -14.28
C GLN A 172 0.74 -7.27 -13.98
N LEU A 173 1.72 -7.70 -13.20
CA LEU A 173 1.87 -9.11 -12.83
C LEU A 173 0.73 -9.60 -11.95
N LEU A 174 0.34 -8.79 -10.96
CA LEU A 174 -0.78 -9.12 -10.08
C LEU A 174 -2.11 -9.13 -10.84
N GLN A 175 -2.32 -8.13 -11.71
CA GLN A 175 -3.52 -8.07 -12.53
C GLN A 175 -3.65 -9.30 -13.41
N LYS A 176 -2.56 -9.73 -14.01
CA LYS A 176 -2.57 -10.90 -14.89
C LYS A 176 -2.83 -12.20 -14.11
N HIS A 177 -2.21 -12.34 -12.95
CA HIS A 177 -2.38 -13.52 -12.10
C HIS A 177 -3.82 -13.67 -11.62
N TYR A 178 -4.41 -12.58 -11.14
CA TYR A 178 -5.76 -12.59 -10.56
C TYR A 178 -6.88 -12.27 -11.56
N ASN A 179 -6.54 -11.81 -12.75
CA ASN A 179 -7.50 -11.22 -13.68
C ASN A 179 -8.35 -10.12 -13.01
N GLN A 180 -7.69 -9.28 -12.23
CA GLN A 180 -8.32 -8.22 -11.46
C GLN A 180 -7.37 -7.04 -11.33
N ASN A 181 -7.88 -5.83 -11.53
CA ASN A 181 -7.09 -4.61 -11.37
C ASN A 181 -6.65 -4.44 -9.91
N VAL A 182 -5.63 -3.63 -9.73
CA VAL A 182 -4.87 -3.51 -8.47
C VAL A 182 -5.27 -2.23 -7.73
N VAL A 183 -5.33 -2.33 -6.41
CA VAL A 183 -5.43 -1.16 -5.52
C VAL A 183 -4.02 -0.84 -5.02
N ILE A 184 -3.60 0.42 -5.14
CA ILE A 184 -2.29 0.87 -4.66
C ILE A 184 -2.51 1.88 -3.52
N LEU A 185 -1.92 1.58 -2.37
CA LEU A 185 -1.98 2.42 -1.18
C LEU A 185 -0.56 2.88 -0.84
N ILE A 186 -0.33 4.19 -0.82
CA ILE A 186 0.98 4.75 -0.48
C ILE A 186 0.82 5.75 0.64
N ASP A 187 1.39 5.42 1.80
CA ASP A 187 1.41 6.29 2.97
C ASP A 187 2.70 7.10 3.02
N GLU A 188 2.64 8.28 3.63
CA GLU A 188 3.82 9.12 3.89
C GLU A 188 4.60 9.51 2.63
N TYR A 189 3.89 9.78 1.52
CA TYR A 189 4.54 10.06 0.23
C TYR A 189 5.37 11.35 0.23
N ASP A 190 5.08 12.26 1.15
CA ASP A 190 5.77 13.54 1.29
C ASP A 190 7.10 13.44 2.07
N VAL A 191 7.28 12.39 2.87
CA VAL A 191 8.48 12.21 3.70
C VAL A 191 9.78 12.21 2.89
N PRO A 192 9.90 11.42 1.79
CA PRO A 192 11.14 11.45 1.01
C PRO A 192 11.45 12.84 0.40
N LEU A 193 10.42 13.62 0.08
CA LEU A 193 10.60 14.97 -0.44
C LEU A 193 11.10 15.93 0.64
N ASP A 194 10.50 15.89 1.84
CA ASP A 194 10.91 16.72 2.97
C ASP A 194 12.35 16.40 3.39
N LYS A 195 12.70 15.13 3.48
CA LYS A 195 14.05 14.69 3.84
C LYS A 195 15.08 15.07 2.79
N ALA A 196 14.71 14.94 1.51
CA ALA A 196 15.56 15.33 0.39
C ALA A 196 15.86 16.84 0.40
N TYR A 197 14.86 17.64 0.73
CA TYR A 197 15.02 19.09 0.85
C TYR A 197 16.05 19.43 1.95
N GLN A 198 15.93 18.78 3.11
CA GLN A 198 16.86 18.99 4.23
C GLN A 198 18.27 18.56 3.92
N SER A 199 18.46 17.53 3.09
CA SER A 199 19.78 16.95 2.79
C SER A 199 20.35 17.37 1.44
N GLY A 200 19.68 18.25 0.71
CA GLY A 200 20.22 18.88 -0.49
C GLY A 200 20.08 18.12 -1.80
N TYR A 201 19.21 17.09 -1.87
CA TYR A 201 18.97 16.35 -3.11
C TYR A 201 17.47 16.37 -3.53
N TYR A 202 16.79 17.47 -3.24
CA TYR A 202 15.35 17.63 -3.48
C TYR A 202 14.97 17.40 -4.95
N ASP A 203 15.67 18.05 -5.88
CA ASP A 203 15.32 17.97 -7.30
C ASP A 203 15.42 16.55 -7.84
N ALA A 204 16.45 15.80 -7.43
CA ALA A 204 16.61 14.39 -7.83
C ALA A 204 15.49 13.53 -7.28
N MET A 205 15.08 13.74 -6.03
CA MET A 205 14.00 12.99 -5.41
C MET A 205 12.64 13.30 -6.04
N VAL A 206 12.37 14.58 -6.32
CA VAL A 206 11.14 14.99 -7.01
C VAL A 206 11.02 14.28 -8.35
N GLU A 207 12.11 14.26 -9.13
CA GLU A 207 12.12 13.60 -10.43
C GLU A 207 11.86 12.10 -10.31
N LEU A 208 12.50 11.44 -9.34
CA LEU A 208 12.29 10.01 -9.09
C LEU A 208 10.84 9.70 -8.72
N ILE A 209 10.28 10.42 -7.75
CA ILE A 209 8.89 10.22 -7.30
C ILE A 209 7.92 10.52 -8.44
N ARG A 210 8.17 11.57 -9.21
CA ARG A 210 7.31 11.92 -10.36
C ARG A 210 7.24 10.80 -11.38
N VAL A 211 8.38 10.19 -11.71
CA VAL A 211 8.42 9.09 -12.68
C VAL A 211 7.78 7.83 -12.10
N LEU A 212 8.13 7.46 -10.87
CA LEU A 212 7.58 6.29 -10.20
C LEU A 212 6.05 6.34 -10.11
N PHE A 213 5.52 7.46 -9.63
CA PHE A 213 4.08 7.65 -9.50
C PHE A 213 3.40 7.84 -10.86
N GLY A 214 4.04 8.54 -11.78
CA GLY A 214 3.52 8.71 -13.13
C GLY A 214 3.28 7.36 -13.82
N ASN A 215 4.25 6.46 -13.75
CA ASN A 215 4.12 5.12 -14.29
C ASN A 215 3.05 4.30 -13.57
N ALA A 216 3.00 4.40 -12.25
CA ALA A 216 2.05 3.63 -11.44
C ALA A 216 0.60 4.11 -11.59
N PHE A 217 0.37 5.40 -11.81
CA PHE A 217 -0.96 6.00 -11.73
C PHE A 217 -1.50 6.52 -13.06
N LYS A 218 -0.68 7.15 -13.90
CA LYS A 218 -1.15 7.80 -15.12
C LYS A 218 -1.23 6.89 -16.32
N THR A 219 -0.32 5.92 -16.41
CA THR A 219 -0.19 5.04 -17.57
C THR A 219 -0.43 3.58 -17.24
N ASN A 220 -1.01 3.30 -16.07
CA ASN A 220 -1.21 1.95 -15.57
C ASN A 220 -2.63 1.46 -15.84
N GLY A 221 -2.83 0.71 -16.94
CA GLY A 221 -4.12 0.10 -17.25
C GLY A 221 -4.55 -1.00 -16.28
N SER A 222 -3.65 -1.44 -15.40
CA SER A 222 -3.93 -2.46 -14.38
C SER A 222 -4.39 -1.86 -13.05
N LEU A 223 -4.50 -0.53 -12.96
CA LEU A 223 -4.91 0.16 -11.74
C LEU A 223 -6.43 0.21 -11.61
N HIS A 224 -6.95 -0.19 -10.45
CA HIS A 224 -8.34 0.05 -10.08
C HIS A 224 -8.48 1.41 -9.41
N LEU A 225 -7.74 1.63 -8.32
CA LEU A 225 -7.62 2.93 -7.68
C LEU A 225 -6.35 3.01 -6.86
N ALA A 226 -5.94 4.23 -6.56
CA ALA A 226 -4.82 4.53 -5.67
C ALA A 226 -5.27 5.51 -4.59
N VAL A 227 -4.67 5.37 -3.41
CA VAL A 227 -4.86 6.29 -2.28
C VAL A 227 -3.49 6.69 -1.75
N LEU A 228 -3.30 8.01 -1.59
CA LEU A 228 -2.06 8.59 -1.07
C LEU A 228 -2.33 9.41 0.18
#